data_f53f1f8721bb1c392a6b209f36f8675e
#
_entry.id   f53f1f8721bb1c392a6b209f36f8675e
#
_cell.length_a   1.000
_cell.length_b   1.000
_cell.length_c   1.000
_cell.angle_alpha   90.00
_cell.angle_beta   90.00
_cell.angle_gamma   90.00
#
_symmetry.space_group_name_H-M   'P 1'
#
loop_
_entity.id
_entity.type
_entity.pdbx_description
1 polymer ?
#
loop_
_entity_poly.entity_id
_entity_poly.type
_entity_poly.pdbx_seq_one_letter_code
_entity_poly.pdbx_strand_id
1 'polypeptide(L)'
;MIRPRVAWLFLCLSLAACTGTPPSQTAEPSASPSAAETAIVLHEAPANLGCDTIGIDYTSMTFRIDPTAAEQVSAVTDTGVTLTTYWSVGFQPGSDAERVIRDPAGKVVVSHDEVLLVPPAAYPRLAGYFVCLAPDKLYVLLADPS
;
A
#
# COMPACT_ATOMS: atom_id res chain seq x y z
N MET A 1 -28.25 32.53 -28.32
CA MET A 1 -26.98 32.36 -29.04
C MET A 1 -26.82 30.88 -29.38
N ILE A 2 -27.05 30.57 -30.64
CA ILE A 2 -27.12 29.21 -31.19
C ILE A 2 -25.75 28.88 -31.78
N ARG A 3 -25.13 27.77 -31.40
CA ARG A 3 -23.89 27.28 -32.00
C ARG A 3 -24.19 26.02 -32.84
N PRO A 4 -23.72 25.97 -34.11
CA PRO A 4 -24.06 24.90 -35.03
C PRO A 4 -23.25 23.63 -34.81
N ARG A 5 -23.92 22.50 -35.02
CA ARG A 5 -23.36 21.15 -35.12
C ARG A 5 -22.70 21.00 -36.51
N VAL A 6 -21.44 20.61 -36.53
CA VAL A 6 -20.77 20.19 -37.77
C VAL A 6 -20.69 18.65 -37.72
N ALA A 7 -21.48 18.05 -38.60
CA ALA A 7 -21.44 16.63 -38.93
C ALA A 7 -20.32 16.40 -39.96
N TRP A 8 -19.38 15.50 -39.67
CA TRP A 8 -18.43 14.98 -40.65
C TRP A 8 -18.77 13.51 -40.91
N LEU A 9 -19.41 13.31 -42.08
CA LEU A 9 -19.56 12.01 -42.72
C LEU A 9 -18.27 11.75 -43.51
N PHE A 10 -17.50 10.72 -43.17
CA PHE A 10 -16.52 10.13 -44.07
C PHE A 10 -16.91 8.68 -44.36
N LEU A 11 -17.44 8.52 -45.56
CA LEU A 11 -17.70 7.27 -46.25
C LEU A 11 -16.42 6.91 -47.02
N CYS A 12 -15.69 5.86 -46.62
CA CYS A 12 -14.65 5.25 -47.46
C CYS A 12 -14.92 3.75 -47.59
N LEU A 13 -15.53 3.42 -48.69
CA LEU A 13 -15.59 2.07 -49.25
C LEU A 13 -14.22 1.76 -49.91
N SER A 14 -13.55 0.69 -49.50
CA SER A 14 -12.45 0.10 -50.28
C SER A 14 -12.47 -1.41 -50.08
N LEU A 15 -13.04 -2.09 -51.07
CA LEU A 15 -12.83 -3.52 -51.28
C LEU A 15 -11.42 -3.73 -51.86
N ALA A 16 -10.64 -4.59 -51.21
CA ALA A 16 -9.51 -5.27 -51.81
C ALA A 16 -9.45 -6.70 -51.31
N ALA A 17 -9.90 -7.62 -52.13
CA ALA A 17 -9.70 -9.05 -51.95
C ALA A 17 -8.24 -9.39 -52.27
N CYS A 18 -7.49 -9.92 -51.27
CA CYS A 18 -6.25 -10.65 -51.51
C CYS A 18 -6.35 -11.99 -50.80
N THR A 19 -6.57 -13.04 -51.63
CA THR A 19 -6.39 -14.43 -51.24
C THR A 19 -4.87 -14.71 -51.15
N GLY A 20 -4.37 -14.75 -49.95
CA GLY A 20 -3.00 -15.19 -49.64
C GLY A 20 -3.06 -16.00 -48.36
N THR A 21 -2.91 -17.31 -48.47
CA THR A 21 -2.77 -18.22 -47.34
C THR A 21 -1.42 -17.95 -46.66
N PRO A 22 -1.38 -17.42 -45.41
CA PRO A 22 -0.10 -17.35 -44.68
C PRO A 22 0.18 -18.70 -44.05
N PRO A 23 1.47 -19.14 -43.99
CA PRO A 23 1.87 -20.33 -43.24
C PRO A 23 1.57 -20.09 -41.76
N SER A 24 0.97 -21.09 -41.11
CA SER A 24 0.77 -21.16 -39.68
C SER A 24 2.10 -21.03 -38.95
N GLN A 25 2.46 -19.82 -38.55
CA GLN A 25 3.42 -19.61 -37.49
C GLN A 25 2.67 -19.84 -36.19
N THR A 26 2.88 -21.01 -35.60
CA THR A 26 2.59 -21.26 -34.19
C THR A 26 3.42 -20.27 -33.39
N ALA A 27 2.84 -19.15 -33.01
CA ALA A 27 3.42 -18.25 -32.04
C ALA A 27 3.42 -19.02 -30.70
N GLU A 28 4.56 -19.54 -30.35
CA GLU A 28 4.85 -19.99 -29.00
C GLU A 28 4.59 -18.80 -28.07
N PRO A 29 3.69 -18.91 -27.07
CA PRO A 29 3.54 -17.85 -26.10
C PRO A 29 4.84 -17.77 -25.32
N SER A 30 5.65 -16.77 -25.65
CA SER A 30 6.80 -16.37 -24.83
C SER A 30 6.21 -15.92 -23.50
N ALA A 31 6.10 -16.87 -22.56
CA ALA A 31 5.82 -16.58 -21.18
C ALA A 31 7.04 -15.77 -20.67
N SER A 32 6.89 -14.44 -20.70
CA SER A 32 7.78 -13.55 -19.97
C SER A 32 7.81 -14.06 -18.53
N PRO A 33 8.98 -14.36 -17.94
CA PRO A 33 9.02 -14.74 -16.54
C PRO A 33 8.40 -13.58 -15.75
N SER A 34 7.21 -13.82 -15.21
CA SER A 34 6.62 -12.94 -14.21
C SER A 34 7.65 -12.87 -13.09
N ALA A 35 8.29 -11.73 -12.93
CA ALA A 35 9.12 -11.48 -11.76
C ALA A 35 8.26 -11.85 -10.56
N ALA A 36 8.71 -12.80 -9.75
CA ALA A 36 7.99 -13.20 -8.56
C ALA A 36 7.82 -11.94 -7.71
N GLU A 37 6.60 -11.41 -7.66
CA GLU A 37 6.25 -10.26 -6.84
C GLU A 37 6.51 -10.69 -5.39
N THR A 38 7.47 -10.05 -4.74
CA THR A 38 7.84 -10.36 -3.36
C THR A 38 6.73 -9.81 -2.47
N ALA A 39 5.83 -10.68 -2.04
CA ALA A 39 4.69 -10.25 -1.22
C ALA A 39 5.17 -9.59 0.08
N ILE A 40 4.69 -8.38 0.36
CA ILE A 40 4.93 -7.69 1.63
C ILE A 40 4.29 -8.51 2.75
N VAL A 41 5.05 -8.79 3.81
CA VAL A 41 4.60 -9.53 4.99
C VAL A 41 4.44 -8.57 6.17
N LEU A 42 3.27 -8.56 6.80
CA LEU A 42 3.01 -7.79 8.00
C LEU A 42 3.29 -8.64 9.25
N HIS A 43 3.97 -8.08 10.24
CA HIS A 43 4.05 -8.69 11.56
C HIS A 43 2.70 -8.57 12.26
N GLU A 44 2.22 -9.67 12.84
CA GLU A 44 0.95 -9.69 13.56
C GLU A 44 1.14 -9.17 15.00
N ALA A 45 0.26 -8.25 15.39
CA ALA A 45 0.22 -7.73 16.75
C ALA A 45 -0.35 -8.80 17.71
N PRO A 46 0.21 -8.95 18.94
CA PRO A 46 -0.34 -9.82 19.95
C PRO A 46 -1.79 -9.48 20.30
N ALA A 47 -2.64 -10.50 20.49
CA ALA A 47 -4.07 -10.31 20.76
C ALA A 47 -4.35 -9.59 22.11
N ASN A 48 -3.43 -9.66 23.07
CA ASN A 48 -3.58 -9.11 24.41
C ASN A 48 -2.45 -8.10 24.69
N LEU A 49 -2.34 -7.09 23.85
CA LEU A 49 -1.33 -6.04 24.02
C LEU A 49 -1.83 -4.98 25.01
N GLY A 50 -1.18 -4.87 26.19
CA GLY A 50 -1.28 -3.68 27.03
C GLY A 50 -0.49 -2.53 26.39
N CYS A 51 -1.11 -1.38 26.27
CA CYS A 51 -0.48 -0.19 25.67
C CYS A 51 0.07 0.72 26.76
N ASP A 52 1.25 0.40 27.27
CA ASP A 52 1.98 1.28 28.18
C ASP A 52 2.85 2.23 27.36
N THR A 53 2.38 3.46 27.17
CA THR A 53 3.18 4.53 26.55
C THR A 53 4.27 5.00 27.49
N ILE A 54 5.43 4.37 27.42
CA ILE A 54 6.59 4.74 28.24
C ILE A 54 7.52 5.64 27.41
N GLY A 55 7.72 6.88 27.87
CA GLY A 55 8.84 7.75 27.50
C GLY A 55 9.08 7.91 26.00
N ILE A 56 8.14 8.51 25.30
CA ILE A 56 8.27 8.77 23.86
C ILE A 56 8.97 10.13 23.70
N ASP A 57 10.19 10.11 23.15
CA ASP A 57 11.00 11.31 22.92
C ASP A 57 10.92 11.82 21.45
N TYR A 58 9.93 11.37 20.68
CA TYR A 58 9.74 11.80 19.29
C TYR A 58 8.33 12.35 19.06
N THR A 59 8.19 13.29 18.12
CA THR A 59 6.95 14.01 17.83
C THR A 59 6.31 13.58 16.50
N SER A 60 7.05 12.88 15.67
CA SER A 60 6.54 12.34 14.42
C SER A 60 7.32 11.09 13.98
N MET A 61 6.71 10.32 13.10
CA MET A 61 7.34 9.19 12.44
C MET A 61 6.90 9.09 11.00
N THR A 62 7.77 8.57 10.13
CA THR A 62 7.52 8.35 8.71
C THR A 62 7.47 6.85 8.43
N PHE A 63 6.38 6.38 7.83
CA PHE A 63 6.25 4.99 7.43
C PHE A 63 7.12 4.68 6.21
N ARG A 64 7.78 3.52 6.27
CA ARG A 64 8.57 2.95 5.17
C ARG A 64 8.00 1.60 4.79
N ILE A 65 7.61 1.46 3.53
CA ILE A 65 7.10 0.21 2.96
C ILE A 65 8.04 -0.15 1.80
N ASP A 66 8.91 -1.12 2.03
CA ASP A 66 9.91 -1.56 1.06
C ASP A 66 9.90 -3.10 0.98
N PRO A 67 9.34 -3.69 -0.08
CA PRO A 67 9.25 -5.15 -0.22
C PRO A 67 10.61 -5.84 -0.29
N THR A 68 11.70 -5.10 -0.53
CA THR A 68 13.06 -5.64 -0.62
C THR A 68 13.85 -5.56 0.69
N ALA A 69 13.36 -4.81 1.66
CA ALA A 69 14.01 -4.68 2.97
C ALA A 69 13.75 -5.90 3.85
N ALA A 70 14.65 -6.14 4.82
CA ALA A 70 14.44 -7.19 5.83
C ALA A 70 13.21 -6.90 6.70
N GLU A 71 13.03 -5.62 7.10
CA GLU A 71 11.82 -5.09 7.71
C GLU A 71 11.02 -4.38 6.62
N GLN A 72 10.12 -5.13 5.97
CA GLN A 72 9.37 -4.63 4.80
C GLN A 72 8.42 -3.48 5.14
N VAL A 73 7.94 -3.42 6.39
CA VAL A 73 7.12 -2.31 6.90
C VAL A 73 7.69 -1.84 8.21
N SER A 74 8.12 -0.59 8.26
CA SER A 74 8.70 0.04 9.44
C SER A 74 8.25 1.49 9.57
N ALA A 75 8.51 2.11 10.71
CA ALA A 75 8.35 3.54 10.92
C ALA A 75 9.65 4.15 11.42
N VAL A 76 10.07 5.27 10.85
CA VAL A 76 11.28 5.98 11.25
C VAL A 76 10.88 7.27 11.97
N THR A 77 11.31 7.43 13.21
CA THR A 77 11.01 8.62 14.02
C THR A 77 11.80 9.84 13.55
N ASP A 78 11.38 11.03 13.94
CA ASP A 78 12.12 12.29 13.72
C ASP A 78 13.49 12.31 14.40
N THR A 79 13.71 11.46 15.39
CA THR A 79 15.02 11.25 16.05
C THR A 79 15.88 10.20 15.35
N GLY A 80 15.39 9.57 14.26
CA GLY A 80 16.10 8.58 13.46
C GLY A 80 16.03 7.14 13.98
N VAL A 81 15.19 6.85 14.98
CA VAL A 81 14.96 5.48 15.45
C VAL A 81 14.03 4.75 14.50
N THR A 82 14.39 3.54 14.08
CA THR A 82 13.52 2.67 13.29
C THR A 82 12.71 1.77 14.20
N LEU A 83 11.39 1.80 14.04
CA LEU A 83 10.42 0.97 14.76
C LEU A 83 9.92 -0.14 13.86
N THR A 84 9.99 -1.39 14.33
CA THR A 84 9.29 -2.51 13.66
C THR A 84 7.78 -2.34 13.86
N THR A 85 6.99 -2.48 12.79
CA THR A 85 5.54 -2.30 12.86
C THR A 85 4.79 -3.62 13.00
N TYR A 86 3.82 -3.65 13.90
CA TYR A 86 2.92 -4.78 14.14
C TYR A 86 1.48 -4.37 13.90
N TRP A 87 0.70 -5.23 13.26
CA TRP A 87 -0.64 -4.92 12.80
C TRP A 87 -1.64 -5.93 13.36
N SER A 88 -2.79 -5.47 13.82
CA SER A 88 -3.87 -6.40 14.19
C SER A 88 -4.27 -7.27 12.99
N VAL A 89 -4.77 -8.46 13.30
CA VAL A 89 -5.30 -9.39 12.27
C VAL A 89 -6.33 -8.68 11.40
N GLY A 90 -6.24 -8.88 10.08
CA GLY A 90 -7.14 -8.31 9.10
C GLY A 90 -6.60 -7.12 8.33
N PHE A 91 -5.51 -6.47 8.78
CA PHE A 91 -4.78 -5.55 7.90
C PHE A 91 -4.07 -6.32 6.79
N GLN A 92 -4.02 -5.73 5.62
CA GLN A 92 -3.44 -6.36 4.43
C GLN A 92 -2.50 -5.39 3.71
N PRO A 93 -1.36 -5.85 3.21
CA PRO A 93 -0.54 -5.04 2.33
C PRO A 93 -1.22 -4.88 0.97
N GLY A 94 -1.02 -3.74 0.34
CA GLY A 94 -1.26 -3.57 -1.10
C GLY A 94 -0.20 -4.28 -1.93
N SER A 95 -0.25 -4.08 -3.25
CA SER A 95 0.81 -4.57 -4.14
C SER A 95 2.13 -3.82 -3.89
N ASP A 96 3.25 -4.42 -4.30
CA ASP A 96 4.58 -3.81 -4.20
C ASP A 96 4.65 -2.42 -4.86
N ALA A 97 3.90 -2.24 -5.95
CA ALA A 97 3.83 -0.96 -6.66
C ALA A 97 3.03 0.10 -5.89
N GLU A 98 2.00 -0.31 -5.14
CA GLU A 98 1.17 0.63 -4.37
C GLU A 98 1.83 1.09 -3.08
N ARG A 99 2.62 0.23 -2.44
CA ARG A 99 3.29 0.50 -1.16
C ARG A 99 2.34 1.08 -0.11
N VAL A 100 1.22 0.40 0.11
CA VAL A 100 0.18 0.80 1.06
C VAL A 100 -0.20 -0.35 1.98
N ILE A 101 -0.74 -0.03 3.16
CA ILE A 101 -1.42 -0.98 4.03
C ILE A 101 -2.90 -0.61 4.06
N ARG A 102 -3.76 -1.63 3.95
CA ARG A 102 -5.21 -1.50 3.97
C ARG A 102 -5.80 -2.12 5.22
N ASP A 103 -6.93 -1.58 5.67
CA ASP A 103 -7.73 -2.16 6.72
C ASP A 103 -8.58 -3.36 6.22
N PRO A 104 -9.30 -4.08 7.12
CA PRO A 104 -10.18 -5.17 6.72
C PRO A 104 -11.31 -4.79 5.76
N ALA A 105 -11.65 -3.48 5.66
CA ALA A 105 -12.63 -2.96 4.72
C ALA A 105 -12.00 -2.57 3.35
N GLY A 106 -10.68 -2.74 3.19
CA GLY A 106 -9.94 -2.40 1.99
C GLY A 106 -9.54 -0.92 1.86
N LYS A 107 -9.83 -0.10 2.89
CA LYS A 107 -9.43 1.32 2.90
C LYS A 107 -7.94 1.45 3.18
N VAL A 108 -7.24 2.33 2.47
CA VAL A 108 -5.84 2.65 2.74
C VAL A 108 -5.73 3.32 4.11
N VAL A 109 -4.86 2.76 4.96
CA VAL A 109 -4.58 3.22 6.31
C VAL A 109 -3.26 3.98 6.35
N VAL A 110 -2.27 3.50 5.62
CA VAL A 110 -0.96 4.12 5.51
C VAL A 110 -0.36 3.89 4.13
N SER A 111 0.38 4.87 3.66
CA SER A 111 1.17 4.82 2.44
C SER A 111 2.67 4.96 2.75
N HIS A 112 3.51 4.53 1.82
CA HIS A 112 4.94 4.79 1.91
C HIS A 112 5.20 6.30 2.02
N ASP A 113 6.13 6.70 2.89
CA ASP A 113 6.48 8.09 3.22
C ASP A 113 5.36 8.89 3.94
N GLU A 114 4.28 8.25 4.35
CA GLU A 114 3.26 8.93 5.18
C GLU A 114 3.81 9.26 6.57
N VAL A 115 3.51 10.48 7.02
CA VAL A 115 3.95 10.98 8.32
C VAL A 115 2.81 10.90 9.33
N LEU A 116 3.06 10.21 10.43
CA LEU A 116 2.20 10.20 11.62
C LEU A 116 2.73 11.18 12.66
N LEU A 117 1.89 12.11 13.09
CA LEU A 117 2.19 12.98 14.22
C LEU A 117 1.85 12.27 15.54
N VAL A 118 2.75 12.39 16.52
CA VAL A 118 2.60 11.83 17.85
C VAL A 118 2.25 12.94 18.82
N PRO A 119 1.00 13.07 19.28
CA PRO A 119 0.61 14.10 20.22
C PRO A 119 1.17 13.81 21.63
N PRO A 120 1.63 14.83 22.37
CA PRO A 120 2.32 14.63 23.65
C PRO A 120 1.44 14.11 24.80
N ALA A 121 0.13 14.09 24.65
CA ALA A 121 -0.81 13.77 25.75
C ALA A 121 -1.93 12.80 25.36
N ALA A 122 -1.86 12.15 24.19
CA ALA A 122 -2.88 11.22 23.74
C ALA A 122 -2.25 10.09 22.94
N TYR A 123 -2.91 8.93 22.89
CA TYR A 123 -2.52 7.87 21.99
C TYR A 123 -2.61 8.35 20.53
N PRO A 124 -1.55 8.23 19.73
CA PRO A 124 -1.61 8.59 18.33
C PRO A 124 -2.63 7.71 17.60
N ARG A 125 -3.22 8.26 16.54
CA ARG A 125 -4.14 7.51 15.68
C ARG A 125 -3.70 7.58 14.24
N LEU A 126 -3.66 6.41 13.61
CA LEU A 126 -3.37 6.26 12.19
C LEU A 126 -4.68 5.95 11.45
N ALA A 127 -5.15 6.88 10.64
CA ALA A 127 -6.43 6.78 9.92
C ALA A 127 -7.65 6.41 10.80
N GLY A 128 -7.60 6.71 12.11
CA GLY A 128 -8.63 6.40 13.09
C GLY A 128 -8.32 5.18 13.97
N TYR A 129 -7.35 4.37 13.61
CA TYR A 129 -6.90 3.20 14.39
C TYR A 129 -5.98 3.61 15.54
N PHE A 130 -6.03 2.86 16.64
CA PHE A 130 -5.14 3.09 17.77
C PHE A 130 -3.70 2.72 17.42
N VAL A 131 -2.77 3.56 17.83
CA VAL A 131 -1.34 3.28 17.71
C VAL A 131 -0.75 3.19 19.10
N CYS A 132 -0.12 2.05 19.37
CA CYS A 132 0.59 1.77 20.59
C CYS A 132 2.10 1.80 20.32
N LEU A 133 2.86 2.51 21.14
CA LEU A 133 4.29 2.71 20.95
C LEU A 133 5.07 2.03 22.06
N ALA A 134 6.14 1.33 21.68
CA ALA A 134 7.15 0.79 22.55
C ALA A 134 8.53 1.29 22.08
N PRO A 135 9.60 1.10 22.83
CA PRO A 135 10.91 1.69 22.51
C PRO A 135 11.44 1.38 21.11
N ASP A 136 11.13 0.20 20.56
CA ASP A 136 11.58 -0.31 19.27
C ASP A 136 10.43 -0.79 18.37
N LYS A 137 9.18 -0.60 18.79
CA LYS A 137 8.00 -1.18 18.14
C LYS A 137 6.84 -0.20 18.05
N LEU A 138 6.07 -0.35 17.00
CA LEU A 138 4.82 0.34 16.76
C LEU A 138 3.72 -0.69 16.49
N TYR A 139 2.62 -0.61 17.20
CA TYR A 139 1.47 -1.49 17.00
C TYR A 139 0.28 -0.69 16.49
N VAL A 140 -0.35 -1.16 15.42
CA VAL A 140 -1.59 -0.59 14.86
C VAL A 140 -2.74 -1.54 15.19
N LEU A 141 -3.69 -1.06 15.99
CA LEU A 141 -4.75 -1.87 16.60
C LEU A 141 -6.13 -1.50 16.06
N LEU A 142 -6.95 -2.53 15.78
CA LEU A 142 -8.35 -2.34 15.35
C LEU A 142 -9.26 -1.88 16.48
N ALA A 143 -8.96 -2.24 17.72
CA ALA A 143 -9.73 -1.88 18.90
C ALA A 143 -8.88 -1.12 19.92
N ASP A 144 -9.54 -0.40 20.82
CA ASP A 144 -8.91 0.25 21.95
C ASP A 144 -8.21 -0.82 22.82
N PRO A 145 -6.92 -0.69 23.11
CA PRO A 145 -6.25 -1.52 24.09
C PRO A 145 -6.85 -1.20 25.47
N SER A 146 -7.63 -2.11 25.98
CA SER A 146 -8.25 -2.03 27.32
C SER A 146 -7.30 -2.39 28.44
#